data_0a74680fdda295d227e66b592b4e9243
#
_entry.id   0a74680fdda295d227e66b592b4e9243
#
_cell.length_a   1.000
_cell.length_b   1.000
_cell.length_c   1.000
_cell.angle_alpha   90.00
_cell.angle_beta   90.00
_cell.angle_gamma   90.00
#
_symmetry.space_group_name_H-M   'P 1'
#
loop_
_entity.id
_entity.type
_entity.pdbx_description
1 polymer ?
#
loop_
_entity_poly.entity_id
_entity_poly.type
_entity_poly.pdbx_seq_one_letter_code
_entity_poly.pdbx_strand_id
1 'polypeptide(L)'
;MEQEYETIDLREIFFMLKNNLLAIVASTIVCAIVGFLVTNFLITPQYQASATMIVNSQQGQISTNLTNDMLTTAKNLVATYGIIVKSDTVLDQVIEELGLDMTYEQLADRVSVSAVDSTQVMQISVQDENPAEAKAIVGKIVEIAPDVIQEAVEAGSVKVISDARVGGAPVSPNKTMNTAIAGLLGLVASVGFIFLKEMLNNTFKTDDDIQKHLGFAVLGVIPQVEVED
;
A
#
# COMPACT_ATOMS: atom_id res chain seq x y z
N MET A 1 39.81 -5.19 34.42
CA MET A 1 38.68 -5.98 33.86
C MET A 1 38.41 -5.43 32.48
N GLU A 2 39.09 -5.95 31.49
CA GLU A 2 38.75 -5.69 30.09
C GLU A 2 37.48 -6.45 29.79
N GLN A 3 36.43 -5.74 29.48
CA GLN A 3 35.23 -6.36 28.91
C GLN A 3 35.62 -6.79 27.49
N GLU A 4 35.88 -8.08 27.30
CA GLU A 4 35.88 -8.69 25.98
C GLU A 4 34.48 -8.46 25.37
N TYR A 5 34.40 -7.54 24.44
CA TYR A 5 33.23 -7.40 23.60
C TYR A 5 33.16 -8.67 22.75
N GLU A 6 32.17 -9.53 22.99
CA GLU A 6 31.83 -10.61 22.08
C GLU A 6 31.57 -10.01 20.70
N THR A 7 32.55 -10.06 19.84
CA THR A 7 32.40 -9.64 18.45
C THR A 7 31.55 -10.71 17.75
N ILE A 8 30.31 -10.33 17.39
CA ILE A 8 29.45 -11.22 16.61
C ILE A 8 30.17 -11.52 15.28
N ASP A 9 30.59 -12.77 15.08
CA ASP A 9 31.25 -13.18 13.85
C ASP A 9 30.21 -13.31 12.72
N LEU A 10 30.33 -12.44 11.71
CA LEU A 10 29.49 -12.46 10.50
C LEU A 10 29.48 -13.84 9.82
N ARG A 11 30.53 -14.60 10.01
CA ARG A 11 30.69 -15.95 9.47
C ARG A 11 29.75 -16.95 10.18
N GLU A 12 29.61 -16.83 11.48
CA GLU A 12 28.64 -17.62 12.27
C GLU A 12 27.21 -17.35 11.84
N ILE A 13 26.84 -16.07 11.68
CA ILE A 13 25.51 -15.70 11.19
C ILE A 13 25.25 -16.30 9.81
N PHE A 14 26.22 -16.25 8.91
CA PHE A 14 26.08 -16.83 7.58
C PHE A 14 25.87 -18.36 7.62
N PHE A 15 26.64 -19.09 8.43
CA PHE A 15 26.48 -20.53 8.58
C PHE A 15 25.15 -20.89 9.25
N MET A 16 24.73 -20.15 10.25
CA MET A 16 23.44 -20.32 10.92
C MET A 16 22.27 -20.18 9.93
N LEU A 17 22.27 -19.12 9.11
CA LEU A 17 21.26 -18.90 8.07
C LEU A 17 21.29 -20.00 7.01
N LYS A 18 22.48 -20.41 6.55
CA LYS A 18 22.65 -21.47 5.55
C LYS A 18 22.12 -22.80 6.06
N ASN A 19 22.43 -23.18 7.29
CA ASN A 19 21.98 -24.45 7.88
C ASN A 19 20.46 -24.49 8.09
N ASN A 20 19.81 -23.33 8.27
CA ASN A 20 18.37 -23.23 8.46
C ASN A 20 17.63 -22.69 7.19
N LEU A 21 18.31 -22.64 6.04
CA LEU A 21 17.77 -22.08 4.80
C LEU A 21 16.43 -22.71 4.41
N LEU A 22 16.30 -24.03 4.55
CA LEU A 22 15.06 -24.73 4.22
C LEU A 22 13.90 -24.31 5.13
N ALA A 23 14.17 -24.10 6.42
CA ALA A 23 13.17 -23.63 7.38
C ALA A 23 12.74 -22.18 7.06
N ILE A 24 13.70 -21.31 6.68
CA ILE A 24 13.44 -19.92 6.28
C ILE A 24 12.55 -19.90 5.03
N VAL A 25 12.92 -20.65 4.00
CA VAL A 25 12.16 -20.71 2.75
C VAL A 25 10.76 -21.28 2.98
N ALA A 26 10.65 -22.38 3.74
CA ALA A 26 9.37 -23.00 4.05
C ALA A 26 8.45 -22.04 4.81
N SER A 27 8.94 -21.36 5.85
CA SER A 27 8.14 -20.40 6.61
C SER A 27 7.73 -19.19 5.77
N THR A 28 8.62 -18.69 4.91
CA THR A 28 8.32 -17.59 3.98
C THR A 28 7.18 -17.98 3.03
N ILE A 29 7.24 -19.18 2.46
CA ILE A 29 6.19 -19.69 1.57
C ILE A 29 4.88 -19.86 2.32
N VAL A 30 4.89 -20.42 3.52
CA VAL A 30 3.68 -20.58 4.34
C VAL A 30 3.05 -19.22 4.65
N CYS A 31 3.85 -18.23 5.07
CA CYS A 31 3.35 -16.88 5.34
C CYS A 31 2.78 -16.21 4.07
N ALA A 32 3.42 -16.39 2.91
CA ALA A 32 2.92 -15.88 1.63
C ALA A 32 1.58 -16.53 1.25
N ILE A 33 1.44 -17.86 1.42
CA ILE A 33 0.18 -18.57 1.17
C ILE A 33 -0.91 -18.07 2.11
N VAL A 34 -0.63 -17.94 3.41
CA VAL A 34 -1.59 -17.42 4.39
C VAL A 34 -2.01 -15.98 4.01
N GLY A 35 -1.05 -15.12 3.68
CA GLY A 35 -1.34 -13.75 3.23
C GLY A 35 -2.20 -13.70 1.97
N PHE A 36 -1.94 -14.59 1.01
CA PHE A 36 -2.76 -14.72 -0.19
C PHE A 36 -4.20 -15.18 0.14
N LEU A 37 -4.35 -16.17 1.01
CA LEU A 37 -5.67 -16.67 1.43
C LEU A 37 -6.46 -15.58 2.17
N VAL A 38 -5.83 -14.89 3.12
CA VAL A 38 -6.46 -13.76 3.84
C VAL A 38 -6.90 -12.69 2.85
N THR A 39 -6.02 -12.28 1.93
CA THR A 39 -6.34 -11.24 0.95
C THR A 39 -7.47 -11.67 0.00
N ASN A 40 -7.57 -12.96 -0.33
CA ASN A 40 -8.58 -13.44 -1.29
C ASN A 40 -9.94 -13.74 -0.65
N PHE A 41 -9.98 -14.14 0.62
CA PHE A 41 -11.20 -14.61 1.27
C PHE A 41 -11.75 -13.68 2.35
N LEU A 42 -10.89 -12.88 3.00
CA LEU A 42 -11.31 -12.01 4.10
C LEU A 42 -11.50 -10.56 3.68
N ILE A 43 -10.84 -10.11 2.60
CA ILE A 43 -10.91 -8.71 2.17
C ILE A 43 -11.89 -8.61 1.00
N THR A 44 -12.93 -7.79 1.15
CA THR A 44 -13.92 -7.54 0.10
C THR A 44 -13.29 -6.79 -1.07
N PRO A 45 -13.54 -7.22 -2.32
CA PRO A 45 -13.03 -6.52 -3.50
C PRO A 45 -13.71 -5.15 -3.64
N GLN A 46 -12.90 -4.12 -3.93
CA GLN A 46 -13.38 -2.77 -4.18
C GLN A 46 -13.26 -2.45 -5.66
N TYR A 47 -14.34 -1.91 -6.22
CA TYR A 47 -14.39 -1.45 -7.61
C TYR A 47 -14.29 0.06 -7.65
N GLN A 48 -13.65 0.58 -8.67
CA GLN A 48 -13.52 2.00 -8.87
C GLN A 48 -14.35 2.45 -10.07
N ALA A 49 -15.21 3.42 -9.85
CA ALA A 49 -15.81 4.21 -10.91
C ALA A 49 -15.06 5.53 -11.04
N SER A 50 -14.96 6.06 -12.25
CA SER A 50 -14.34 7.37 -12.49
C SER A 50 -15.04 8.14 -13.61
N ALA A 51 -14.98 9.46 -13.50
CA ALA A 51 -15.39 10.40 -14.53
C ALA A 51 -14.36 11.53 -14.63
N THR A 52 -14.33 12.24 -15.75
CA THR A 52 -13.40 13.33 -15.97
C THR A 52 -14.13 14.63 -16.32
N MET A 53 -13.64 15.73 -15.76
CA MET A 53 -14.12 17.08 -15.99
C MET A 53 -12.95 17.98 -16.37
N ILE A 54 -13.15 18.95 -17.25
CA ILE A 54 -12.17 20.01 -17.52
C ILE A 54 -12.51 21.25 -16.72
N VAL A 55 -11.49 21.82 -16.12
CA VAL A 55 -11.58 23.06 -15.39
C VAL A 55 -11.01 24.16 -16.26
N ASN A 56 -11.84 25.16 -16.57
CA ASN A 56 -11.41 26.29 -17.40
C ASN A 56 -11.39 27.56 -16.52
N SER A 57 -10.23 28.19 -16.41
CA SER A 57 -10.14 29.53 -15.86
C SER A 57 -10.46 30.53 -16.98
N GLN A 58 -11.46 31.39 -16.77
CA GLN A 58 -11.85 32.42 -17.77
C GLN A 58 -10.77 33.49 -18.04
N GLN A 59 -9.59 33.41 -17.48
CA GLN A 59 -8.50 34.29 -17.85
C GLN A 59 -7.90 33.82 -19.17
N GLY A 60 -8.59 34.26 -20.22
CA GLY A 60 -8.18 33.98 -21.58
C GLY A 60 -6.77 34.47 -21.86
N GLN A 61 -5.92 33.56 -22.18
CA GLN A 61 -4.97 33.63 -23.28
C GLN A 61 -4.40 32.23 -23.46
N ILE A 62 -4.71 31.63 -24.60
CA ILE A 62 -4.00 30.45 -25.08
C ILE A 62 -2.58 30.93 -25.41
N SER A 63 -1.72 30.93 -24.40
CA SER A 63 -0.28 31.11 -24.61
C SER A 63 0.27 29.76 -25.02
N THR A 64 0.78 29.69 -26.25
CA THR A 64 1.33 28.49 -26.89
C THR A 64 2.61 27.95 -26.24
N ASN A 65 3.08 28.54 -25.16
CA ASN A 65 4.25 28.10 -24.42
C ASN A 65 3.81 27.54 -23.05
N LEU A 66 3.82 26.22 -22.93
CA LEU A 66 3.63 25.51 -21.66
C LEU A 66 4.83 25.81 -20.75
N THR A 67 4.68 26.75 -19.85
CA THR A 67 5.66 27.09 -18.84
C THR A 67 5.37 26.25 -17.58
N ASN A 68 6.38 25.93 -16.77
CA ASN A 68 6.21 25.23 -15.49
C ASN A 68 5.17 25.89 -14.55
N ASP A 69 5.02 27.21 -14.65
CA ASP A 69 4.03 27.98 -13.90
C ASP A 69 2.60 27.65 -14.29
N MET A 70 2.34 27.34 -15.58
CA MET A 70 1.01 26.95 -16.05
C MET A 70 0.60 25.56 -15.54
N LEU A 71 1.56 24.63 -15.50
CA LEU A 71 1.37 23.29 -14.92
C LEU A 71 1.06 23.37 -13.41
N THR A 72 1.77 24.24 -12.71
CA THR A 72 1.54 24.46 -11.28
C THR A 72 0.17 25.10 -11.03
N THR A 73 -0.21 26.09 -11.84
CA THR A 73 -1.52 26.73 -11.76
C THR A 73 -2.65 25.73 -12.06
N ALA A 74 -2.50 24.87 -13.05
CA ALA A 74 -3.48 23.84 -13.39
C ALA A 74 -3.69 22.87 -12.21
N LYS A 75 -2.61 22.41 -11.58
CA LYS A 75 -2.66 21.54 -10.39
C LYS A 75 -3.39 22.23 -9.22
N ASN A 76 -3.07 23.50 -8.98
CA ASN A 76 -3.67 24.26 -7.90
C ASN A 76 -5.19 24.47 -8.12
N LEU A 77 -5.61 24.70 -9.36
CA LEU A 77 -7.02 24.79 -9.70
C LEU A 77 -7.76 23.47 -9.45
N VAL A 78 -7.20 22.35 -9.92
CA VAL A 78 -7.79 21.04 -9.67
C VAL A 78 -7.83 20.72 -8.18
N ALA A 79 -6.80 21.08 -7.42
CA ALA A 79 -6.78 20.90 -5.97
C ALA A 79 -7.89 21.73 -5.28
N THR A 80 -8.06 22.99 -5.67
CA THR A 80 -9.10 23.88 -5.12
C THR A 80 -10.50 23.34 -5.44
N TYR A 81 -10.74 22.97 -6.69
CA TYR A 81 -12.05 22.41 -7.08
C TYR A 81 -12.28 21.02 -6.49
N GLY A 82 -11.22 20.25 -6.28
CA GLY A 82 -11.30 18.98 -5.56
C GLY A 82 -11.78 19.13 -4.13
N ILE A 83 -11.43 20.23 -3.44
CA ILE A 83 -11.95 20.56 -2.11
C ILE A 83 -13.45 20.85 -2.19
N ILE A 84 -13.92 21.60 -3.21
CA ILE A 84 -15.34 21.90 -3.40
C ILE A 84 -16.12 20.63 -3.72
N VAL A 85 -15.60 19.78 -4.61
CA VAL A 85 -16.24 18.49 -4.95
C VAL A 85 -16.38 17.58 -3.73
N LYS A 86 -15.43 17.64 -2.80
CA LYS A 86 -15.44 16.87 -1.55
C LYS A 86 -16.11 17.62 -0.40
N SER A 87 -16.72 18.77 -0.63
CA SER A 87 -17.43 19.50 0.43
C SER A 87 -18.72 18.80 0.86
N ASP A 88 -19.17 19.12 2.05
CA ASP A 88 -20.47 18.70 2.59
C ASP A 88 -21.62 19.11 1.66
N THR A 89 -21.57 20.33 1.12
CA THR A 89 -22.57 20.86 0.18
C THR A 89 -22.80 19.94 -1.02
N VAL A 90 -21.75 19.33 -1.58
CA VAL A 90 -21.87 18.40 -2.72
C VAL A 90 -22.21 16.99 -2.24
N LEU A 91 -21.47 16.48 -1.25
CA LEU A 91 -21.59 15.09 -0.87
C LEU A 91 -22.86 14.76 -0.09
N ASP A 92 -23.36 15.68 0.76
CA ASP A 92 -24.64 15.49 1.44
C ASP A 92 -25.80 15.47 0.45
N GLN A 93 -25.75 16.33 -0.58
CA GLN A 93 -26.74 16.31 -1.66
C GLN A 93 -26.71 14.98 -2.45
N VAL A 94 -25.52 14.43 -2.71
CA VAL A 94 -25.36 13.11 -3.34
C VAL A 94 -25.95 12.01 -2.48
N ILE A 95 -25.70 12.03 -1.15
CA ILE A 95 -26.22 11.06 -0.18
C ILE A 95 -27.74 11.10 -0.17
N GLU A 96 -28.33 12.32 -0.11
CA GLU A 96 -29.77 12.51 -0.07
C GLU A 96 -30.46 12.05 -1.38
N GLU A 97 -29.94 12.47 -2.54
CA GLU A 97 -30.56 12.16 -3.83
C GLU A 97 -30.44 10.68 -4.22
N LEU A 98 -29.37 9.99 -3.79
CA LEU A 98 -29.21 8.56 -4.02
C LEU A 98 -29.78 7.70 -2.88
N GLY A 99 -30.18 8.31 -1.75
CA GLY A 99 -30.68 7.61 -0.57
C GLY A 99 -29.64 6.66 0.05
N LEU A 100 -28.38 7.10 0.13
CA LEU A 100 -27.29 6.28 0.65
C LEU A 100 -27.35 6.21 2.18
N ASP A 101 -27.15 5.02 2.74
CA ASP A 101 -27.06 4.80 4.18
C ASP A 101 -25.61 4.99 4.66
N MET A 102 -25.08 6.21 4.50
CA MET A 102 -23.74 6.57 4.94
C MET A 102 -23.66 8.05 5.32
N THR A 103 -22.64 8.39 6.13
CA THR A 103 -22.38 9.78 6.50
C THR A 103 -21.50 10.47 5.45
N TYR A 104 -21.47 11.83 5.53
CA TYR A 104 -20.59 12.66 4.71
C TYR A 104 -19.12 12.15 4.77
N GLU A 105 -18.60 11.90 5.97
CA GLU A 105 -17.20 11.48 6.18
C GLU A 105 -16.93 10.15 5.48
N GLN A 106 -17.87 9.21 5.58
CA GLN A 106 -17.74 7.90 4.93
C GLN A 106 -17.71 8.02 3.40
N LEU A 107 -18.52 8.89 2.83
CA LEU A 107 -18.49 9.15 1.40
C LEU A 107 -17.23 9.92 1.00
N ALA A 108 -16.83 10.93 1.76
CA ALA A 108 -15.63 11.73 1.50
C ALA A 108 -14.33 10.88 1.48
N ASP A 109 -14.26 9.83 2.31
CA ASP A 109 -13.14 8.88 2.32
C ASP A 109 -13.10 7.98 1.07
N ARG A 110 -14.27 7.70 0.47
CA ARG A 110 -14.38 6.90 -0.75
C ARG A 110 -14.15 7.71 -2.03
N VAL A 111 -14.32 9.04 -1.96
CA VAL A 111 -14.14 9.96 -3.09
C VAL A 111 -12.70 10.42 -3.18
N SER A 112 -12.10 10.28 -4.34
CA SER A 112 -10.78 10.81 -4.67
C SER A 112 -10.86 11.73 -5.88
N VAL A 113 -10.18 12.88 -5.80
CA VAL A 113 -10.09 13.86 -6.87
C VAL A 113 -8.63 14.12 -7.18
N SER A 114 -8.25 14.02 -8.45
CA SER A 114 -6.87 14.20 -8.89
C SER A 114 -6.80 14.85 -10.28
N ALA A 115 -5.67 15.51 -10.56
CA ALA A 115 -5.38 16.00 -11.91
C ALA A 115 -4.85 14.87 -12.79
N VAL A 116 -5.34 14.79 -14.02
CA VAL A 116 -4.82 13.86 -15.02
C VAL A 116 -3.59 14.47 -15.67
N ASP A 117 -2.45 13.77 -15.60
CA ASP A 117 -1.17 14.15 -16.24
C ASP A 117 -0.75 15.61 -16.02
N SER A 118 -1.05 16.16 -14.86
CA SER A 118 -0.75 17.57 -14.52
C SER A 118 -1.44 18.57 -15.44
N THR A 119 -2.58 18.23 -16.00
CA THR A 119 -3.41 19.10 -16.84
C THR A 119 -4.54 19.74 -16.05
N GLN A 120 -5.36 20.56 -16.72
CA GLN A 120 -6.61 21.09 -16.17
C GLN A 120 -7.77 20.07 -16.17
N VAL A 121 -7.48 18.82 -16.54
CA VAL A 121 -8.44 17.72 -16.46
C VAL A 121 -8.44 17.14 -15.07
N MET A 122 -9.59 17.20 -14.43
CA MET A 122 -9.85 16.64 -13.12
C MET A 122 -10.51 15.28 -13.27
N GLN A 123 -9.97 14.26 -12.64
CA GLN A 123 -10.58 12.95 -12.50
C GLN A 123 -11.19 12.82 -11.11
N ILE A 124 -12.47 12.51 -11.07
CA ILE A 124 -13.19 12.14 -9.86
C ILE A 124 -13.32 10.63 -9.88
N SER A 125 -12.98 9.96 -8.79
CA SER A 125 -13.12 8.51 -8.64
C SER A 125 -13.71 8.15 -7.29
N VAL A 126 -14.54 7.11 -7.28
CA VAL A 126 -15.15 6.55 -6.07
C VAL A 126 -14.88 5.07 -6.04
N GLN A 127 -14.51 4.58 -4.85
CA GLN A 127 -14.32 3.15 -4.61
C GLN A 127 -15.47 2.61 -3.76
N ASP A 128 -16.05 1.50 -4.21
CA ASP A 128 -17.14 0.83 -3.52
C ASP A 128 -17.12 -0.69 -3.79
N GLU A 129 -17.71 -1.46 -2.89
CA GLU A 129 -17.88 -2.90 -3.07
C GLU A 129 -18.86 -3.21 -4.22
N ASN A 130 -19.84 -2.33 -4.44
CA ASN A 130 -20.81 -2.41 -5.49
C ASN A 130 -20.44 -1.50 -6.67
N PRO A 131 -20.03 -2.06 -7.82
CA PRO A 131 -19.64 -1.27 -8.98
C PRO A 131 -20.77 -0.38 -9.54
N ALA A 132 -22.03 -0.77 -9.36
CA ALA A 132 -23.15 0.03 -9.80
C ALA A 132 -23.36 1.25 -8.89
N GLU A 133 -23.16 1.10 -7.59
CA GLU A 133 -23.23 2.18 -6.61
C GLU A 133 -22.08 3.16 -6.80
N ALA A 134 -20.83 2.66 -6.95
CA ALA A 134 -19.69 3.51 -7.30
C ALA A 134 -19.96 4.38 -8.54
N LYS A 135 -20.56 3.78 -9.59
CA LYS A 135 -20.93 4.50 -10.81
C LYS A 135 -22.01 5.54 -10.57
N ALA A 136 -23.04 5.20 -9.79
CA ALA A 136 -24.15 6.12 -9.48
C ALA A 136 -23.63 7.34 -8.69
N ILE A 137 -22.78 7.11 -7.70
CA ILE A 137 -22.17 8.15 -6.88
C ILE A 137 -21.32 9.09 -7.74
N VAL A 138 -20.40 8.57 -8.56
CA VAL A 138 -19.59 9.40 -9.46
C VAL A 138 -20.45 10.18 -10.43
N GLY A 139 -21.47 9.52 -11.02
CA GLY A 139 -22.41 10.16 -11.93
C GLY A 139 -23.15 11.33 -11.29
N LYS A 140 -23.61 11.16 -10.05
CA LYS A 140 -24.31 12.22 -9.32
C LYS A 140 -23.36 13.35 -8.88
N ILE A 141 -22.13 13.04 -8.45
CA ILE A 141 -21.13 14.08 -8.16
C ILE A 141 -20.87 14.94 -9.40
N VAL A 142 -20.72 14.32 -10.58
CA VAL A 142 -20.44 15.02 -11.84
C VAL A 142 -21.64 15.86 -12.32
N GLU A 143 -22.85 15.50 -11.91
CA GLU A 143 -24.07 16.26 -12.18
C GLU A 143 -24.17 17.50 -11.28
N ILE A 144 -23.89 17.37 -9.99
CA ILE A 144 -24.07 18.42 -8.96
C ILE A 144 -22.86 19.36 -8.90
N ALA A 145 -21.64 18.83 -8.94
CA ALA A 145 -20.43 19.60 -8.68
C ALA A 145 -20.21 20.82 -9.59
N PRO A 146 -20.55 20.81 -10.89
CA PRO A 146 -20.40 21.99 -11.75
C PRO A 146 -21.15 23.23 -11.24
N ASP A 147 -22.38 23.07 -10.79
CA ASP A 147 -23.21 24.17 -10.30
C ASP A 147 -22.67 24.74 -8.99
N VAL A 148 -22.27 23.87 -8.05
CA VAL A 148 -21.66 24.29 -6.78
C VAL A 148 -20.32 24.98 -7.00
N ILE A 149 -19.49 24.46 -7.92
CA ILE A 149 -18.20 25.10 -8.25
C ILE A 149 -18.43 26.46 -8.88
N GLN A 150 -19.40 26.59 -9.77
CA GLN A 150 -19.72 27.87 -10.44
C GLN A 150 -20.23 28.91 -9.45
N GLU A 151 -21.02 28.49 -8.45
CA GLU A 151 -21.49 29.35 -7.37
C GLU A 151 -20.37 29.79 -6.44
N ALA A 152 -19.48 28.85 -6.09
CA ALA A 152 -18.36 29.13 -5.17
C ALA A 152 -17.23 29.94 -5.80
N VAL A 153 -17.02 29.83 -7.13
CA VAL A 153 -15.93 30.49 -7.85
C VAL A 153 -16.49 31.29 -9.04
N GLU A 154 -16.71 32.58 -8.83
CA GLU A 154 -17.39 33.52 -9.80
C GLU A 154 -16.75 33.52 -11.21
N ALA A 155 -15.53 32.99 -11.41
CA ALA A 155 -14.77 33.06 -12.66
C ALA A 155 -14.46 31.68 -13.27
N GLY A 156 -14.95 30.57 -12.71
CA GLY A 156 -14.63 29.24 -13.16
C GLY A 156 -15.74 28.61 -13.99
N SER A 157 -15.42 27.92 -15.05
CA SER A 157 -16.35 26.99 -15.72
C SER A 157 -15.80 25.57 -15.67
N VAL A 158 -16.67 24.64 -15.32
CA VAL A 158 -16.35 23.23 -15.31
C VAL A 158 -17.22 22.52 -16.32
N LYS A 159 -16.61 21.69 -17.17
CA LYS A 159 -17.36 20.93 -18.18
C LYS A 159 -17.02 19.45 -18.04
N VAL A 160 -18.05 18.62 -18.01
CA VAL A 160 -17.92 17.17 -18.06
C VAL A 160 -17.36 16.74 -19.40
N ILE A 161 -16.29 15.95 -19.39
CA ILE A 161 -15.65 15.37 -20.60
C ILE A 161 -16.08 13.93 -20.78
N SER A 162 -16.16 13.18 -19.67
CA SER A 162 -16.49 11.76 -19.71
C SER A 162 -17.46 11.41 -18.61
N ASP A 163 -18.49 10.65 -18.98
CA ASP A 163 -19.44 10.07 -18.04
C ASP A 163 -18.77 9.05 -17.10
N ALA A 164 -19.46 8.76 -15.99
CA ALA A 164 -19.03 7.78 -15.01
C ALA A 164 -18.86 6.38 -15.63
N ARG A 165 -17.66 5.83 -15.52
CA ARG A 165 -17.31 4.48 -15.99
C ARG A 165 -16.69 3.67 -14.87
N VAL A 166 -17.06 2.40 -14.81
CA VAL A 166 -16.48 1.44 -13.85
C VAL A 166 -15.32 0.73 -14.50
N GLY A 167 -14.23 0.54 -13.76
CA GLY A 167 -13.13 -0.33 -14.18
C GLY A 167 -13.57 -1.78 -14.30
N GLY A 168 -13.04 -2.51 -15.27
CA GLY A 168 -13.42 -3.92 -15.53
C GLY A 168 -12.96 -4.92 -14.46
N ALA A 169 -12.10 -4.49 -13.53
CA ALA A 169 -11.55 -5.33 -12.45
C ALA A 169 -11.53 -4.56 -11.13
N PRO A 170 -11.58 -5.24 -9.98
CA PRO A 170 -11.43 -4.61 -8.68
C PRO A 170 -10.04 -3.97 -8.55
N VAL A 171 -9.98 -2.78 -7.95
CA VAL A 171 -8.74 -2.02 -7.73
C VAL A 171 -8.09 -2.37 -6.40
N SER A 172 -8.83 -2.93 -5.46
CA SER A 172 -8.37 -3.37 -4.14
C SER A 172 -9.07 -4.70 -3.79
N PRO A 173 -8.39 -5.56 -3.00
CA PRO A 173 -7.01 -5.51 -2.55
C PRO A 173 -6.01 -5.87 -3.66
N ASN A 174 -4.81 -5.29 -3.60
CA ASN A 174 -3.71 -5.70 -4.47
C ASN A 174 -3.13 -7.04 -3.98
N LYS A 175 -3.64 -8.15 -4.55
CA LYS A 175 -3.28 -9.52 -4.13
C LYS A 175 -1.77 -9.77 -4.20
N THR A 176 -1.11 -9.29 -5.24
CA THR A 176 0.34 -9.46 -5.43
C THR A 176 1.14 -8.74 -4.36
N MET A 177 0.80 -7.48 -4.09
CA MET A 177 1.48 -6.66 -3.08
C MET A 177 1.29 -7.22 -1.68
N ASN A 178 0.06 -7.57 -1.32
CA ASN A 178 -0.26 -8.12 0.00
C ASN A 178 0.45 -9.47 0.24
N THR A 179 0.50 -10.33 -0.78
CA THR A 179 1.23 -11.61 -0.72
C THR A 179 2.74 -11.37 -0.57
N ALA A 180 3.30 -10.41 -1.30
CA ALA A 180 4.73 -10.07 -1.19
C ALA A 180 5.07 -9.53 0.20
N ILE A 181 4.24 -8.64 0.76
CA ILE A 181 4.42 -8.12 2.12
C ILE A 181 4.33 -9.24 3.16
N ALA A 182 3.33 -10.13 3.04
CA ALA A 182 3.19 -11.28 3.94
C ALA A 182 4.41 -12.22 3.88
N GLY A 183 4.92 -12.48 2.68
CA GLY A 183 6.16 -13.26 2.48
C GLY A 183 7.37 -12.59 3.11
N LEU A 184 7.54 -11.27 2.92
CA LEU A 184 8.64 -10.51 3.52
C LEU A 184 8.58 -10.54 5.06
N LEU A 185 7.39 -10.36 5.62
CA LEU A 185 7.19 -10.45 7.08
C LEU A 185 7.52 -11.86 7.59
N GLY A 186 7.11 -12.89 6.86
CA GLY A 186 7.46 -14.29 7.18
C GLY A 186 8.97 -14.53 7.15
N LEU A 187 9.67 -13.97 6.18
CA LEU A 187 11.13 -14.05 6.08
C LEU A 187 11.79 -13.37 7.28
N VAL A 188 11.43 -12.13 7.58
CA VAL A 188 12.01 -11.39 8.72
C VAL A 188 11.73 -12.11 10.04
N ALA A 189 10.49 -12.59 10.24
CA ALA A 189 10.11 -13.31 11.45
C ALA A 189 10.89 -14.64 11.59
N SER A 190 11.09 -15.38 10.51
CA SER A 190 11.83 -16.65 10.54
C SER A 190 13.30 -16.45 10.85
N VAL A 191 13.94 -15.45 10.23
CA VAL A 191 15.34 -15.10 10.52
C VAL A 191 15.49 -14.68 11.98
N GLY A 192 14.60 -13.81 12.47
CA GLY A 192 14.58 -13.39 13.87
C GLY A 192 14.39 -14.56 14.85
N PHE A 193 13.48 -15.47 14.53
CA PHE A 193 13.24 -16.67 15.34
C PHE A 193 14.45 -17.61 15.39
N ILE A 194 15.11 -17.83 14.24
CA ILE A 194 16.34 -18.64 14.17
C ILE A 194 17.45 -18.00 14.98
N PHE A 195 17.62 -16.67 14.87
CA PHE A 195 18.60 -15.92 15.62
C PHE A 195 18.35 -16.04 17.14
N LEU A 196 17.11 -15.85 17.58
CA LEU A 196 16.73 -16.03 18.99
C LEU A 196 16.97 -17.46 19.47
N LYS A 197 16.63 -18.46 18.64
CA LYS A 197 16.88 -19.87 18.95
C LYS A 197 18.36 -20.14 19.14
N GLU A 198 19.23 -19.57 18.30
CA GLU A 198 20.69 -19.76 18.39
C GLU A 198 21.26 -19.04 19.62
N MET A 199 20.80 -17.81 19.92
CA MET A 199 21.19 -17.11 21.16
C MET A 199 20.85 -17.87 22.43
N LEU A 200 19.73 -18.61 22.43
CA LEU A 200 19.27 -19.39 23.58
C LEU A 200 19.93 -20.79 23.63
N ASN A 201 20.68 -21.15 22.59
CA ASN A 201 21.32 -22.45 22.47
C ASN A 201 22.73 -22.42 23.09
N ASN A 202 22.82 -22.74 24.36
CA ASN A 202 24.08 -22.78 25.11
C ASN A 202 24.86 -24.11 24.89
N THR A 203 24.79 -24.71 23.69
CA THR A 203 25.46 -25.97 23.39
C THR A 203 26.78 -25.69 22.69
N PHE A 204 27.87 -26.18 23.22
CA PHE A 204 29.17 -26.14 22.58
C PHE A 204 29.18 -27.03 21.33
N LYS A 205 29.46 -26.45 20.18
CA LYS A 205 29.42 -27.12 18.86
C LYS A 205 30.79 -27.27 18.22
N THR A 206 31.73 -26.44 18.64
CA THR A 206 33.09 -26.42 18.06
C THR A 206 34.16 -26.56 19.13
N ASP A 207 35.34 -27.02 18.73
CA ASP A 207 36.52 -27.14 19.61
C ASP A 207 36.93 -25.76 20.16
N ASP A 208 36.72 -24.70 19.34
CA ASP A 208 36.98 -23.31 19.73
C ASP A 208 36.04 -22.83 20.84
N ASP A 209 34.81 -23.30 20.87
CA ASP A 209 33.83 -22.92 21.92
C ASP A 209 34.28 -23.49 23.27
N ILE A 210 34.78 -24.73 23.30
CA ILE A 210 35.28 -25.37 24.49
C ILE A 210 36.51 -24.62 25.02
N GLN A 211 37.44 -24.26 24.14
CA GLN A 211 38.65 -23.55 24.52
C GLN A 211 38.35 -22.13 25.03
N LYS A 212 37.46 -21.40 24.38
CA LYS A 212 37.09 -20.02 24.77
C LYS A 212 36.31 -19.97 26.08
N HIS A 213 35.36 -20.89 26.30
CA HIS A 213 34.47 -20.82 27.47
C HIS A 213 34.98 -21.59 28.67
N LEU A 214 35.70 -22.69 28.47
CA LEU A 214 36.20 -23.53 29.56
C LEU A 214 37.69 -23.36 29.80
N GLY A 215 38.43 -22.71 28.89
CA GLY A 215 39.87 -22.52 29.01
C GLY A 215 40.69 -23.79 28.89
N PHE A 216 40.10 -24.90 28.43
CA PHE A 216 40.81 -26.20 28.26
C PHE A 216 41.16 -26.43 26.80
N ALA A 217 42.41 -26.94 26.57
CA ALA A 217 42.83 -27.36 25.23
C ALA A 217 42.13 -28.68 24.86
N VAL A 218 41.49 -28.73 23.70
CA VAL A 218 40.89 -29.94 23.15
C VAL A 218 42.01 -30.86 22.69
N LEU A 219 42.13 -32.03 23.29
CA LEU A 219 43.19 -33.00 23.00
C LEU A 219 42.85 -33.94 21.82
N GLY A 220 41.59 -34.01 21.43
CA GLY A 220 41.13 -34.80 20.29
C GLY A 220 39.62 -34.92 20.22
N VAL A 221 39.13 -35.23 19.02
CA VAL A 221 37.67 -35.40 18.73
C VAL A 221 37.45 -36.88 18.41
N ILE A 222 36.48 -37.49 19.09
CA ILE A 222 36.06 -38.86 18.81
C ILE A 222 34.85 -38.78 17.86
N PRO A 223 35.01 -39.21 16.59
CA PRO A 223 33.87 -39.17 15.66
C PRO A 223 32.82 -40.19 16.08
N GLN A 224 31.56 -39.74 16.05
CA GLN A 224 30.43 -40.63 16.27
C GLN A 224 30.25 -41.49 15.01
N VAL A 225 30.39 -42.79 15.15
CA VAL A 225 30.11 -43.74 14.07
C VAL A 225 28.63 -44.10 14.15
N GLU A 226 27.86 -43.71 13.16
CA GLU A 226 26.52 -44.27 13.00
C GLU A 226 26.63 -45.72 12.58
N VAL A 227 26.18 -46.61 13.46
CA VAL A 227 26.02 -48.02 13.10
C VAL A 227 24.70 -48.13 12.38
N GLU A 228 24.75 -48.32 11.07
CA GLU A 228 23.57 -48.70 10.29
C GLU A 228 23.13 -50.10 10.76
N ASP A 229 21.93 -50.22 11.36
CA ASP A 229 21.23 -51.48 11.61
C ASP A 229 20.41 -51.89 10.39
#